data_d6eb8f605eb2e8c15c68bdf3ed4d0a06
#
_entry.id   d6eb8f605eb2e8c15c68bdf3ed4d0a06
#
_cell.length_a   1.000
_cell.length_b   1.000
_cell.length_c   1.000
_cell.angle_alpha   90.00
_cell.angle_beta   90.00
_cell.angle_gamma   90.00
#
_symmetry.space_group_name_H-M   'P 1'
#
loop_
_entity.id
_entity.type
_entity.pdbx_description
1 polymer ?
#
loop_
_entity_poly.entity_id
_entity_poly.type
_entity_poly.pdbx_seq_one_letter_code
_entity_poly.pdbx_strand_id
1 'polypeptide(L)'
;HKIINLLVDKATSQPGKDVCRKLAPMTELSEIEEAQQQTADAFTRLIKGGRIHFSDNKDISFSIKSLEIGSNLSASELLKIASSLACAGRAKSYARTERDEEIADSLNPLFDELEPLTPLQNEINRCIISEEEIADDASPNLKRIRRSINQTNDKIHSQLTNMVNTS
;
A
#
# COMPACT_ATOMS: atom_id res chain seq x y z
N HIS A 1 -25.93 15.14 8.15
CA HIS A 1 -24.58 15.10 8.73
C HIS A 1 -24.38 13.99 9.77
N LYS A 2 -25.34 13.70 10.69
CA LYS A 2 -25.16 12.69 11.74
C LYS A 2 -24.97 11.26 11.18
N ILE A 3 -25.74 10.87 10.18
CA ILE A 3 -25.65 9.54 9.54
C ILE A 3 -24.30 9.40 8.81
N ILE A 4 -23.89 10.41 8.06
CA ILE A 4 -22.59 10.41 7.36
C ILE A 4 -21.42 10.27 8.35
N ASN A 5 -21.45 10.95 9.48
CA ASN A 5 -20.42 10.82 10.50
C ASN A 5 -20.34 9.40 11.06
N LEU A 6 -21.48 8.76 11.33
CA LEU A 6 -21.53 7.36 11.77
C LEU A 6 -20.93 6.41 10.72
N LEU A 7 -21.16 6.68 9.45
CA LEU A 7 -20.58 5.88 8.36
C LEU A 7 -19.05 6.11 8.25
N VAL A 8 -18.61 7.37 8.33
CA VAL A 8 -17.17 7.72 8.34
C VAL A 8 -16.43 7.03 9.48
N ASP A 9 -17.05 6.91 10.67
CA ASP A 9 -16.47 6.22 11.82
C ASP A 9 -16.30 4.71 11.59
N LYS A 10 -17.07 4.13 10.67
CA LYS A 10 -16.95 2.71 10.29
C LYS A 10 -15.88 2.46 9.21
N ALA A 11 -15.53 3.47 8.42
CA ALA A 11 -14.49 3.35 7.42
C ALA A 11 -13.10 3.26 8.07
N THR A 12 -12.30 2.27 7.65
CA THR A 12 -10.99 1.96 8.24
C THR A 12 -9.84 2.65 7.52
N SER A 13 -10.01 3.08 6.27
CA SER A 13 -8.99 3.80 5.50
C SER A 13 -9.35 5.28 5.33
N GLN A 14 -8.34 6.13 5.20
CA GLN A 14 -8.58 7.56 4.95
C GLN A 14 -9.30 7.81 3.62
N PRO A 15 -8.90 7.21 2.47
CA PRO A 15 -9.67 7.33 1.23
C PRO A 15 -11.13 6.89 1.38
N GLY A 16 -11.41 5.81 2.10
CA GLY A 16 -12.77 5.35 2.37
C GLY A 16 -13.59 6.36 3.17
N LYS A 17 -12.98 7.01 4.19
CA LYS A 17 -13.62 8.09 4.94
C LYS A 17 -13.95 9.28 4.05
N ASP A 18 -13.09 9.62 3.12
CA ASP A 18 -13.29 10.74 2.20
C ASP A 18 -14.41 10.46 1.19
N VAL A 19 -14.54 9.22 0.72
CA VAL A 19 -15.69 8.76 -0.09
C VAL A 19 -16.97 8.88 0.72
N CYS A 20 -17.00 8.40 1.98
CA CYS A 20 -18.18 8.50 2.84
C CYS A 20 -18.63 9.96 3.08
N ARG A 21 -17.68 10.90 3.22
CA ARG A 21 -17.98 12.34 3.42
C ARG A 21 -18.62 12.98 2.19
N LYS A 22 -18.34 12.46 0.98
CA LYS A 22 -18.86 12.97 -0.29
C LYS A 22 -20.23 12.40 -0.64
N LEU A 23 -20.74 11.44 0.11
CA LEU A 23 -22.05 10.84 -0.15
C LEU A 23 -23.15 11.91 -0.07
N ALA A 24 -23.96 11.96 -1.11
CA ALA A 24 -25.14 12.80 -1.24
C ALA A 24 -26.37 11.92 -1.54
N PRO A 25 -27.58 12.39 -1.26
CA PRO A 25 -28.79 11.70 -1.67
C PRO A 25 -28.82 11.52 -3.19
N MET A 26 -29.16 10.31 -3.64
CA MET A 26 -29.38 9.96 -5.05
C MET A 26 -30.83 10.18 -5.41
N THR A 27 -31.12 10.56 -6.67
CA THR A 27 -32.47 10.81 -7.19
C THR A 27 -32.83 9.87 -8.32
N GLU A 28 -31.85 9.32 -9.03
CA GLU A 28 -32.06 8.37 -10.11
C GLU A 28 -32.29 6.95 -9.59
N LEU A 29 -33.41 6.34 -9.99
CA LEU A 29 -33.81 5.04 -9.48
C LEU A 29 -32.79 3.95 -9.76
N SER A 30 -32.23 3.93 -10.96
CA SER A 30 -31.21 2.93 -11.35
C SER A 30 -29.94 2.99 -10.49
N GLU A 31 -29.48 4.22 -10.19
CA GLU A 31 -28.31 4.42 -9.32
C GLU A 31 -28.57 3.96 -7.87
N ILE A 32 -29.80 4.22 -7.39
CA ILE A 32 -30.22 3.80 -6.05
C ILE A 32 -30.26 2.27 -5.97
N GLU A 33 -30.89 1.61 -6.96
CA GLU A 33 -30.99 0.16 -7.02
C GLU A 33 -29.60 -0.50 -7.09
N GLU A 34 -28.72 0.02 -7.91
CA GLU A 34 -27.33 -0.47 -8.01
C GLU A 34 -26.58 -0.32 -6.68
N ALA A 35 -26.63 0.83 -6.02
CA ALA A 35 -25.97 1.06 -4.75
C ALA A 35 -26.54 0.18 -3.63
N GLN A 36 -27.84 -0.08 -3.63
CA GLN A 36 -28.49 -1.01 -2.70
C GLN A 36 -28.06 -2.46 -2.95
N GLN A 37 -27.97 -2.87 -4.22
CA GLN A 37 -27.48 -4.20 -4.59
C GLN A 37 -26.03 -4.39 -4.16
N GLN A 38 -25.15 -3.43 -4.45
CA GLN A 38 -23.74 -3.46 -4.00
C GLN A 38 -23.64 -3.58 -2.48
N THR A 39 -24.50 -2.88 -1.73
CA THR A 39 -24.52 -2.97 -0.27
C THR A 39 -24.97 -4.35 0.21
N ALA A 40 -25.99 -4.93 -0.42
CA ALA A 40 -26.48 -6.28 -0.10
C ALA A 40 -25.43 -7.35 -0.41
N ASP A 41 -24.74 -7.23 -1.54
CA ASP A 41 -23.66 -8.15 -1.94
C ASP A 41 -22.45 -8.02 -0.99
N ALA A 42 -22.07 -6.79 -0.60
CA ALA A 42 -21.02 -6.56 0.40
C ALA A 42 -21.36 -7.21 1.74
N PHE A 43 -22.61 -7.10 2.19
CA PHE A 43 -23.07 -7.75 3.42
C PHE A 43 -23.01 -9.28 3.31
N THR A 44 -23.44 -9.83 2.17
CA THR A 44 -23.36 -11.27 1.89
C THR A 44 -21.91 -11.78 1.91
N ARG A 45 -20.98 -11.04 1.28
CA ARG A 45 -19.55 -11.36 1.32
C ARG A 45 -18.98 -11.33 2.73
N LEU A 46 -19.35 -10.33 3.54
CA LEU A 46 -18.92 -10.24 4.94
C LEU A 46 -19.35 -11.45 5.79
N ILE A 47 -20.54 -11.98 5.52
CA ILE A 47 -21.04 -13.17 6.23
C ILE A 47 -20.32 -14.44 5.77
N LYS A 48 -20.12 -14.61 4.46
CA LYS A 48 -19.54 -15.83 3.88
C LYS A 48 -18.01 -15.86 3.94
N GLY A 49 -17.36 -14.76 3.58
CA GLY A 49 -15.92 -14.65 3.39
C GLY A 49 -15.17 -13.91 4.51
N GLY A 50 -15.89 -13.42 5.52
CA GLY A 50 -15.29 -12.64 6.60
C GLY A 50 -14.96 -11.20 6.21
N ARG A 51 -14.17 -10.54 7.07
CA ARG A 51 -13.84 -9.11 6.90
C ARG A 51 -12.57 -8.92 6.08
N ILE A 52 -12.61 -7.95 5.18
CA ILE A 52 -11.42 -7.39 4.55
C ILE A 52 -10.99 -6.11 5.27
N HIS A 53 -9.69 -5.92 5.46
CA HIS A 53 -9.12 -4.76 6.13
C HIS A 53 -8.46 -3.82 5.11
N PHE A 54 -8.91 -2.58 5.09
CA PHE A 54 -8.38 -1.50 4.23
C PHE A 54 -7.54 -0.47 5.01
N SER A 55 -7.19 -0.73 6.27
CA SER A 55 -6.45 0.20 7.13
C SER A 55 -5.09 0.61 6.56
N ASP A 56 -4.47 -0.28 5.78
CA ASP A 56 -3.16 -0.06 5.16
C ASP A 56 -3.24 0.73 3.85
N ASN A 57 -4.45 0.96 3.33
CA ASN A 57 -4.64 1.79 2.15
C ASN A 57 -4.42 3.26 2.52
N LYS A 58 -3.29 3.80 2.06
CA LYS A 58 -2.90 5.20 2.27
C LYS A 58 -3.29 6.05 1.06
N ASP A 59 -3.53 7.33 1.29
CA ASP A 59 -3.68 8.28 0.19
C ASP A 59 -2.30 8.52 -0.45
N ILE A 60 -2.17 8.11 -1.70
CA ILE A 60 -0.95 8.27 -2.52
C ILE A 60 -1.12 9.30 -3.64
N SER A 61 -2.24 10.03 -3.66
CA SER A 61 -2.56 10.98 -4.73
C SER A 61 -1.51 12.08 -4.88
N PHE A 62 -0.94 12.54 -3.77
CA PHE A 62 0.14 13.53 -3.79
C PHE A 62 1.41 12.96 -4.42
N SER A 63 1.79 11.74 -4.06
CA SER A 63 2.97 11.06 -4.61
C SER A 63 2.84 10.85 -6.12
N ILE A 64 1.64 10.47 -6.61
CA ILE A 64 1.37 10.32 -8.05
C ILE A 64 1.56 11.66 -8.77
N LYS A 65 0.93 12.74 -8.25
CA LYS A 65 1.09 14.10 -8.82
C LYS A 65 2.55 14.57 -8.83
N SER A 66 3.32 14.26 -7.79
CA SER A 66 4.73 14.58 -7.72
C SER A 66 5.53 13.87 -8.82
N LEU A 67 5.23 12.61 -9.09
CA LEU A 67 5.86 11.86 -10.19
C LEU A 67 5.49 12.43 -11.57
N GLU A 68 4.24 12.85 -11.79
CA GLU A 68 3.77 13.46 -13.04
C GLU A 68 4.55 14.72 -13.42
N ILE A 69 4.99 15.50 -12.42
CA ILE A 69 5.84 16.69 -12.63
C ILE A 69 7.35 16.38 -12.58
N GLY A 70 7.74 15.10 -12.57
CA GLY A 70 9.12 14.66 -12.62
C GLY A 70 9.88 14.75 -11.29
N SER A 71 9.17 14.86 -10.15
CA SER A 71 9.80 14.84 -8.82
C SER A 71 10.16 13.42 -8.38
N ASN A 72 11.16 13.31 -7.51
CA ASN A 72 11.52 12.05 -6.87
C ASN A 72 10.67 11.84 -5.61
N LEU A 73 10.38 10.58 -5.29
CA LEU A 73 9.71 10.19 -4.06
C LEU A 73 10.72 9.82 -2.97
N SER A 74 10.39 10.14 -1.74
CA SER A 74 11.09 9.68 -0.55
C SER A 74 10.83 8.20 -0.25
N ALA A 75 11.66 7.58 0.60
CA ALA A 75 11.46 6.21 1.08
C ALA A 75 10.09 6.04 1.74
N SER A 76 9.66 7.00 2.57
CA SER A 76 8.34 6.99 3.21
C SER A 76 7.20 6.98 2.20
N GLU A 77 7.27 7.77 1.13
CA GLU A 77 6.25 7.79 0.07
C GLU A 77 6.21 6.47 -0.72
N LEU A 78 7.38 5.89 -1.03
CA LEU A 78 7.46 4.59 -1.70
C LEU A 78 6.90 3.46 -0.82
N LEU A 79 7.15 3.47 0.50
CA LEU A 79 6.56 2.50 1.43
C LEU A 79 5.03 2.65 1.53
N LYS A 80 4.50 3.87 1.48
CA LYS A 80 3.04 4.09 1.41
C LYS A 80 2.44 3.50 0.13
N ILE A 81 3.12 3.66 -1.01
CA ILE A 81 2.71 3.05 -2.28
C ILE A 81 2.72 1.53 -2.16
N ALA A 82 3.81 0.93 -1.65
CA ALA A 82 3.90 -0.52 -1.46
C ALA A 82 2.79 -1.05 -0.54
N SER A 83 2.46 -0.32 0.54
CA SER A 83 1.36 -0.65 1.44
C SER A 83 -0.01 -0.63 0.73
N SER A 84 -0.26 0.37 -0.12
CA SER A 84 -1.50 0.47 -0.90
C SER A 84 -1.60 -0.64 -1.95
N LEU A 85 -0.50 -0.99 -2.63
CA LEU A 85 -0.44 -2.12 -3.56
C LEU A 85 -0.69 -3.46 -2.86
N ALA A 86 -0.13 -3.65 -1.66
CA ALA A 86 -0.40 -4.83 -0.83
C ALA A 86 -1.88 -4.91 -0.45
N CYS A 87 -2.50 -3.78 -0.12
CA CYS A 87 -3.92 -3.71 0.18
C CYS A 87 -4.78 -4.09 -1.04
N ALA A 88 -4.43 -3.60 -2.23
CA ALA A 88 -5.09 -3.97 -3.49
C ALA A 88 -4.95 -5.48 -3.77
N GLY A 89 -3.78 -6.06 -3.51
CA GLY A 89 -3.54 -7.51 -3.65
C GLY A 89 -4.43 -8.34 -2.73
N ARG A 90 -4.56 -7.93 -1.46
CA ARG A 90 -5.46 -8.59 -0.51
C ARG A 90 -6.91 -8.46 -0.92
N ALA A 91 -7.33 -7.27 -1.41
CA ALA A 91 -8.68 -7.05 -1.89
C ALA A 91 -9.01 -7.93 -3.10
N LYS A 92 -8.11 -8.03 -4.07
CA LYS A 92 -8.27 -8.91 -5.24
C LYS A 92 -8.32 -10.39 -4.86
N SER A 93 -7.51 -10.81 -3.88
CA SER A 93 -7.54 -12.19 -3.37
C SER A 93 -8.82 -12.49 -2.60
N TYR A 94 -9.34 -11.52 -1.85
CA TYR A 94 -10.63 -11.66 -1.16
C TYR A 94 -11.80 -11.84 -2.14
N ALA A 95 -11.76 -11.16 -3.29
CA ALA A 95 -12.78 -11.32 -4.32
C ALA A 95 -12.82 -12.74 -4.89
N ARG A 96 -11.66 -13.40 -4.96
CA ARG A 96 -11.51 -14.80 -5.37
C ARG A 96 -11.57 -15.67 -4.12
N THR A 97 -12.76 -16.04 -3.66
CA THR A 97 -12.86 -16.99 -2.55
C THR A 97 -12.25 -18.33 -2.96
N GLU A 98 -11.43 -18.91 -2.07
CA GLU A 98 -10.80 -20.25 -2.24
C GLU A 98 -11.78 -21.42 -2.33
N ARG A 99 -13.08 -21.17 -2.31
CA ARG A 99 -14.10 -22.18 -2.52
C ARG A 99 -14.56 -22.07 -3.96
N ASP A 100 -14.53 -23.17 -4.67
CA ASP A 100 -14.83 -23.46 -6.08
C ASP A 100 -16.06 -22.75 -6.74
N GLU A 101 -16.70 -21.84 -6.08
CA GLU A 101 -17.76 -21.00 -6.61
C GLU A 101 -17.28 -19.54 -6.70
N GLU A 102 -17.04 -19.09 -7.90
CA GLU A 102 -16.88 -17.68 -8.22
C GLU A 102 -18.14 -16.93 -7.74
N ILE A 103 -18.02 -16.12 -6.68
CA ILE A 103 -19.12 -15.27 -6.25
C ILE A 103 -19.27 -14.18 -7.32
N ALA A 104 -20.14 -14.43 -8.30
CA ALA A 104 -20.52 -13.42 -9.28
C ALA A 104 -21.57 -12.50 -8.64
N ASP A 105 -21.15 -11.29 -8.27
CA ASP A 105 -22.02 -10.26 -7.71
C ASP A 105 -21.69 -8.86 -8.27
N SER A 106 -22.44 -7.85 -7.86
CA SER A 106 -22.27 -6.47 -8.35
C SER A 106 -20.94 -5.82 -7.95
N LEU A 107 -20.16 -6.44 -7.03
CA LEU A 107 -18.85 -5.93 -6.59
C LEU A 107 -17.69 -6.48 -7.43
N ASN A 108 -17.90 -7.55 -8.19
CA ASN A 108 -16.84 -8.14 -9.02
C ASN A 108 -16.15 -7.13 -9.92
N PRO A 109 -16.84 -6.25 -10.66
CA PRO A 109 -16.18 -5.26 -11.50
C PRO A 109 -15.21 -4.35 -10.73
N LEU A 110 -15.58 -3.94 -9.51
CA LEU A 110 -14.73 -3.09 -8.66
C LEU A 110 -13.43 -3.80 -8.24
N PHE A 111 -13.49 -5.11 -7.96
CA PHE A 111 -12.32 -5.88 -7.62
C PHE A 111 -11.47 -6.22 -8.85
N ASP A 112 -12.09 -6.41 -10.01
CA ASP A 112 -11.39 -6.74 -11.26
C ASP A 112 -10.55 -5.57 -11.78
N GLU A 113 -10.96 -4.33 -11.53
CA GLU A 113 -10.21 -3.11 -11.84
C GLU A 113 -8.92 -2.98 -10.99
N LEU A 114 -8.79 -3.71 -9.89
CA LEU A 114 -7.60 -3.62 -9.04
C LEU A 114 -6.40 -4.30 -9.70
N GLU A 115 -5.32 -3.55 -9.87
CA GLU A 115 -4.01 -4.05 -10.30
C GLU A 115 -2.99 -3.93 -9.17
N PRO A 116 -2.67 -5.03 -8.48
CA PRO A 116 -1.77 -5.02 -7.32
C PRO A 116 -0.31 -4.67 -7.64
N LEU A 117 0.10 -4.70 -8.91
CA LEU A 117 1.47 -4.45 -9.36
C LEU A 117 2.51 -5.14 -8.45
N THR A 118 2.29 -6.42 -8.16
CA THR A 118 3.11 -7.21 -7.22
C THR A 118 4.62 -7.12 -7.48
N PRO A 119 5.13 -7.12 -8.74
CA PRO A 119 6.55 -6.95 -8.99
C PRO A 119 7.10 -5.61 -8.47
N LEU A 120 6.34 -4.51 -8.66
CA LEU A 120 6.71 -3.19 -8.16
C LEU A 120 6.70 -3.15 -6.62
N GLN A 121 5.65 -3.68 -6.00
CA GLN A 121 5.56 -3.80 -4.55
C GLN A 121 6.77 -4.55 -3.96
N ASN A 122 7.12 -5.69 -4.54
CA ASN A 122 8.25 -6.50 -4.10
C ASN A 122 9.59 -5.76 -4.27
N GLU A 123 9.76 -5.04 -5.37
CA GLU A 123 10.99 -4.27 -5.61
C GLU A 123 11.14 -3.11 -4.63
N ILE A 124 10.05 -2.39 -4.31
CA ILE A 124 10.08 -1.34 -3.27
C ILE A 124 10.49 -1.95 -1.92
N ASN A 125 9.85 -3.05 -1.50
CA ASN A 125 10.13 -3.70 -0.23
C ASN A 125 11.53 -4.34 -0.17
N ARG A 126 12.07 -4.78 -1.30
CA ARG A 126 13.44 -5.27 -1.40
C ARG A 126 14.47 -4.15 -1.21
N CYS A 127 14.19 -2.98 -1.78
CA CYS A 127 15.13 -1.86 -1.78
C CYS A 127 15.04 -1.01 -0.51
N ILE A 128 13.87 -0.89 0.11
CA ILE A 128 13.60 0.03 1.21
C ILE A 128 13.22 -0.77 2.46
N ILE A 129 14.11 -0.76 3.46
CA ILE A 129 13.90 -1.47 4.72
C ILE A 129 13.00 -0.64 5.64
N SER A 130 13.24 0.66 5.71
CA SER A 130 12.49 1.62 6.52
C SER A 130 12.52 3.02 5.90
N GLU A 131 11.84 3.98 6.51
CA GLU A 131 11.86 5.38 6.07
C GLU A 131 13.27 6.00 6.06
N GLU A 132 14.18 5.47 6.87
CA GLU A 132 15.56 5.97 7.04
C GLU A 132 16.60 5.02 6.46
N GLU A 133 16.22 3.81 6.04
CA GLU A 133 17.16 2.76 5.67
C GLU A 133 16.84 2.16 4.30
N ILE A 134 17.83 2.22 3.42
CA ILE A 134 17.85 1.57 2.11
C ILE A 134 18.72 0.33 2.20
N ALA A 135 18.24 -0.80 1.67
CA ALA A 135 18.96 -2.06 1.67
C ALA A 135 20.34 -1.93 1.00
N ASP A 136 21.33 -2.63 1.53
CA ASP A 136 22.71 -2.60 1.00
C ASP A 136 22.77 -3.04 -0.46
N ASP A 137 21.93 -3.96 -0.85
CA ASP A 137 21.85 -4.53 -2.19
C ASP A 137 20.74 -3.92 -3.06
N ALA A 138 20.17 -2.79 -2.64
CA ALA A 138 19.16 -2.07 -3.43
C ALA A 138 19.69 -1.73 -4.84
N SER A 139 21.00 -1.46 -4.96
CA SER A 139 21.66 -1.41 -6.27
C SER A 139 23.10 -1.96 -6.19
N PRO A 140 23.63 -2.49 -7.30
CA PRO A 140 25.02 -2.96 -7.37
C PRO A 140 26.04 -1.87 -6.99
N ASN A 141 25.78 -0.63 -7.38
CA ASN A 141 26.62 0.52 -7.05
C ASN A 141 26.62 0.83 -5.55
N LEU A 142 25.45 0.86 -4.91
CA LEU A 142 25.32 1.11 -3.48
C LEU A 142 26.06 0.04 -2.69
N LYS A 143 25.87 -1.22 -3.03
CA LYS A 143 26.56 -2.35 -2.42
C LYS A 143 28.09 -2.22 -2.52
N ARG A 144 28.59 -1.86 -3.70
CA ARG A 144 30.05 -1.65 -3.92
C ARG A 144 30.57 -0.50 -3.07
N ILE A 145 29.87 0.64 -3.05
CA ILE A 145 30.27 1.83 -2.30
C ILE A 145 30.29 1.54 -0.79
N ARG A 146 29.23 0.97 -0.23
CA ARG A 146 29.16 0.63 1.20
C ARG A 146 30.25 -0.37 1.60
N ARG A 147 30.52 -1.36 0.76
CA ARG A 147 31.62 -2.31 0.98
C ARG A 147 32.98 -1.61 1.00
N SER A 148 33.21 -0.66 0.09
CA SER A 148 34.45 0.13 0.05
C SER A 148 34.62 1.01 1.29
N ILE A 149 33.54 1.63 1.78
CA ILE A 149 33.51 2.42 3.00
C ILE A 149 33.91 1.55 4.20
N ASN A 150 33.27 0.38 4.37
CA ASN A 150 33.57 -0.53 5.46
C ASN A 150 35.03 -1.00 5.43
N GLN A 151 35.55 -1.39 4.27
CA GLN A 151 36.96 -1.77 4.11
C GLN A 151 37.93 -0.63 4.46
N THR A 152 37.55 0.61 4.15
CA THR A 152 38.39 1.76 4.48
C THR A 152 38.37 2.04 5.98
N ASN A 153 37.21 1.95 6.60
CA ASN A 153 37.07 2.08 8.06
C ASN A 153 37.88 1.02 8.80
N ASP A 154 37.83 -0.24 8.36
CA ASP A 154 38.62 -1.34 8.96
C ASP A 154 40.11 -1.06 8.86
N LYS A 155 40.57 -0.53 7.72
CA LYS A 155 41.99 -0.13 7.54
C LYS A 155 42.39 0.99 8.50
N ILE A 156 41.54 2.02 8.65
CA ILE A 156 41.76 3.12 9.59
C ILE A 156 41.88 2.60 11.02
N HIS A 157 40.94 1.75 11.45
CA HIS A 157 40.96 1.14 12.78
C HIS A 157 42.24 0.30 13.01
N SER A 158 42.63 -0.50 12.02
CA SER A 158 43.85 -1.30 12.09
C SER A 158 45.11 -0.42 12.21
N GLN A 159 45.19 0.68 11.45
CA GLN A 159 46.30 1.61 11.51
C GLN A 159 46.37 2.33 12.88
N LEU A 160 45.24 2.80 13.37
CA LEU A 160 45.18 3.44 14.70
C LEU A 160 45.64 2.49 15.81
N THR A 161 45.13 1.24 15.76
CA THR A 161 45.53 0.19 16.75
C THR A 161 47.04 -0.08 16.70
N ASN A 162 47.63 -0.16 15.49
CA ASN A 162 49.04 -0.36 15.33
C ASN A 162 49.86 0.82 15.86
N MET A 163 49.42 2.06 15.66
CA MET A 163 50.07 3.26 16.17
C MET A 163 50.08 3.28 17.70
N VAL A 164 48.96 2.93 18.34
CA VAL A 164 48.86 2.88 19.81
C VAL A 164 49.71 1.76 20.40
N ASN A 165 49.85 0.63 19.71
CA ASN A 165 50.63 -0.51 20.19
C ASN A 165 52.14 -0.39 19.92
N THR A 166 52.58 0.60 19.14
CA THR A 166 54.00 0.81 18.77
C THR A 166 54.62 1.95 19.57
N SER A 167 53.86 2.57 20.49
CA SER A 167 54.33 3.58 21.45
C SER A 167 54.57 2.96 22.80
#